data_af7cf2ac201f328332abb497d48a80fe
#
_entry.id   af7cf2ac201f328332abb497d48a80fe
#
_cell.length_a   1.000
_cell.length_b   1.000
_cell.length_c   1.000
_cell.angle_alpha   90.00
_cell.angle_beta   90.00
_cell.angle_gamma   90.00
#
_symmetry.space_group_name_H-M   'P 1'
#
loop_
_entity.id
_entity.type
_entity.pdbx_description
1 polymer ?
#
loop_
_entity_poly.entity_id
_entity_poly.type
_entity_poly.pdbx_seq_one_letter_code
_entity_poly.pdbx_strand_id
1 'polypeptide(L)'
;ICYLIIKKTQQNEIYYFCSKSKIMKDLTIHHAKESRVANVDFQNLPFGKIISDHMFEIDYDGKQWVNPRISPVEKMSIHPMNMALHYGQSIFEGMKASRSKDGTPLLFRPELHAKRMNASAVRMCMPEIPEDIFVEAIHAIVGIDQEWIPKIEGSAMYIRPLMFATDEMVGVKASDTYKFMIICLPVGPYYPKPIKLLVEPHYIRAAQGGVGEAK
;
A
#
# COMPACT_ATOMS: atom_id res chain seq x y z
N ILE A 1 16.11 16.97 4.49
CA ILE A 1 15.24 16.66 3.33
C ILE A 1 16.11 15.83 2.41
N CYS A 2 16.01 14.49 2.45
CA CYS A 2 16.66 13.63 1.46
C CYS A 2 15.66 13.40 0.32
N TYR A 3 15.95 13.94 -0.84
CA TYR A 3 15.20 13.63 -2.06
C TYR A 3 15.70 12.31 -2.64
N LEU A 4 14.78 11.44 -2.98
CA LEU A 4 15.07 10.24 -3.75
C LEU A 4 15.40 10.65 -5.18
N ILE A 5 16.68 10.68 -5.55
CA ILE A 5 17.09 10.86 -6.94
C ILE A 5 17.25 9.46 -7.54
N ILE A 6 16.28 9.05 -8.35
CA ILE A 6 16.38 7.84 -9.16
C ILE A 6 17.23 8.18 -10.38
N LYS A 7 18.49 7.78 -10.41
CA LYS A 7 19.32 7.82 -11.63
C LYS A 7 19.28 6.46 -12.32
N LYS A 8 18.81 6.45 -13.56
CA LYS A 8 18.86 5.29 -14.45
C LYS A 8 20.32 5.13 -14.94
N THR A 9 20.97 4.00 -14.63
CA THR A 9 22.25 3.64 -15.28
C THR A 9 21.98 2.75 -16.49
N GLN A 10 22.93 2.68 -17.42
CA GLN A 10 22.82 1.92 -18.68
C GLN A 10 22.68 0.39 -18.51
N GLN A 11 22.69 -0.13 -17.28
CA GLN A 11 22.63 -1.57 -16.96
C GLN A 11 21.37 -2.00 -16.23
N ASN A 12 20.24 -1.28 -16.32
CA ASN A 12 18.95 -1.66 -15.70
C ASN A 12 18.95 -1.85 -14.18
N GLU A 13 19.93 -1.38 -13.45
CA GLU A 13 19.94 -1.41 -12.00
C GLU A 13 19.45 -0.08 -11.44
N ILE A 14 18.29 -0.13 -10.76
CA ILE A 14 17.75 1.02 -10.02
C ILE A 14 18.33 0.92 -8.62
N TYR A 15 19.35 1.70 -8.35
CA TYR A 15 19.85 1.90 -7.00
C TYR A 15 19.61 3.33 -6.58
N TYR A 16 19.02 3.54 -5.44
CA TYR A 16 19.53 4.30 -4.31
C TYR A 16 18.43 4.58 -3.31
N PHE A 17 18.44 3.79 -2.27
CA PHE A 17 17.84 4.13 -1.01
C PHE A 17 18.92 4.72 -0.11
N CYS A 18 18.85 6.04 0.22
CA CYS A 18 19.44 6.52 1.44
C CYS A 18 18.45 6.18 2.57
N SER A 19 18.32 4.87 2.89
CA SER A 19 17.43 4.42 3.94
C SER A 19 17.90 4.93 5.28
N LYS A 20 17.01 5.61 6.02
CA LYS A 20 17.21 5.96 7.42
C LYS A 20 16.83 4.79 8.32
N SER A 21 15.94 3.92 7.86
CA SER A 21 15.53 2.73 8.58
C SER A 21 16.56 1.62 8.45
N LYS A 22 16.96 1.05 9.59
CA LYS A 22 17.85 -0.10 9.64
C LYS A 22 17.23 -1.32 8.94
N ILE A 23 15.92 -1.50 9.06
CA ILE A 23 15.18 -2.64 8.50
C ILE A 23 15.13 -2.55 6.97
N MET A 24 14.90 -1.35 6.41
CA MET A 24 14.84 -1.17 4.95
C MET A 24 16.19 -1.32 4.25
N LYS A 25 17.31 -1.39 4.99
CA LYS A 25 18.61 -1.74 4.39
C LYS A 25 18.67 -3.20 3.93
N ASP A 26 17.83 -4.05 4.51
CA ASP A 26 17.71 -5.47 4.16
C ASP A 26 16.62 -5.72 3.10
N LEU A 27 16.11 -4.66 2.46
CA LEU A 27 15.09 -4.76 1.42
C LEU A 27 15.61 -5.60 0.24
N THR A 28 14.92 -6.71 -0.03
CA THR A 28 15.16 -7.52 -1.23
C THR A 28 14.22 -7.11 -2.34
N ILE A 29 14.72 -7.05 -3.58
CA ILE A 29 13.94 -6.66 -4.75
C ILE A 29 14.04 -7.75 -5.81
N HIS A 30 12.89 -8.30 -6.16
CA HIS A 30 12.72 -9.24 -7.26
C HIS A 30 11.90 -8.57 -8.35
N HIS A 31 12.51 -8.30 -9.50
CA HIS A 31 11.82 -7.68 -10.62
C HIS A 31 10.93 -8.67 -11.37
N ALA A 32 9.80 -8.19 -11.87
CA ALA A 32 9.00 -8.93 -12.85
C ALA A 32 9.82 -9.18 -14.12
N LYS A 33 9.72 -10.39 -14.69
CA LYS A 33 10.43 -10.75 -15.93
C LYS A 33 10.06 -9.83 -17.09
N GLU A 34 8.77 -9.48 -17.16
CA GLU A 34 8.20 -8.60 -18.16
C GLU A 34 7.16 -7.69 -17.51
N SER A 35 7.15 -6.41 -17.88
CA SER A 35 6.13 -5.47 -17.42
C SER A 35 4.85 -5.65 -18.22
N ARG A 36 3.72 -5.66 -17.52
CA ARG A 36 2.37 -5.72 -18.12
C ARG A 36 1.85 -4.35 -18.55
N VAL A 37 2.59 -3.26 -18.25
CA VAL A 37 2.17 -1.88 -18.49
C VAL A 37 1.78 -1.62 -19.97
N ALA A 38 2.49 -2.24 -20.92
CA ALA A 38 2.21 -2.09 -22.35
C ALA A 38 0.84 -2.65 -22.78
N ASN A 39 0.25 -3.53 -21.98
CA ASN A 39 -1.05 -4.18 -22.27
C ASN A 39 -2.23 -3.44 -21.63
N VAL A 40 -2.00 -2.27 -20.99
CA VAL A 40 -3.02 -1.54 -20.24
C VAL A 40 -3.59 -0.40 -21.10
N ASP A 41 -4.91 -0.38 -21.26
CA ASP A 41 -5.62 0.77 -21.81
C ASP A 41 -5.82 1.83 -20.72
N PHE A 42 -4.91 2.79 -20.67
CA PHE A 42 -4.96 3.89 -19.70
C PHE A 42 -6.10 4.89 -19.96
N GLN A 43 -6.75 4.85 -21.12
CA GLN A 43 -7.91 5.70 -21.41
C GLN A 43 -9.19 5.17 -20.74
N ASN A 44 -9.26 3.85 -20.49
CA ASN A 44 -10.44 3.16 -19.96
C ASN A 44 -10.08 2.34 -18.71
N LEU A 45 -9.57 3.00 -17.66
CA LEU A 45 -9.16 2.33 -16.41
C LEU A 45 -10.38 2.00 -15.53
N PRO A 46 -10.75 0.72 -15.37
CA PRO A 46 -11.75 0.32 -14.39
C PRO A 46 -11.15 0.42 -12.99
N PHE A 47 -11.80 1.18 -12.10
CA PHE A 47 -11.29 1.37 -10.74
C PHE A 47 -11.11 0.04 -10.00
N GLY A 48 -9.90 -0.18 -9.45
CA GLY A 48 -9.59 -1.31 -8.59
C GLY A 48 -9.47 -2.68 -9.28
N LYS A 49 -9.45 -2.76 -10.62
CA LYS A 49 -9.35 -4.05 -11.35
C LYS A 49 -7.97 -4.34 -11.92
N ILE A 50 -7.17 -3.31 -12.14
CA ILE A 50 -5.83 -3.44 -12.71
C ILE A 50 -4.82 -3.15 -11.61
N ILE A 51 -3.88 -4.04 -11.40
CA ILE A 51 -2.81 -3.92 -10.41
C ILE A 51 -1.47 -3.79 -11.14
N SER A 52 -0.53 -3.01 -10.60
CA SER A 52 0.82 -2.84 -11.14
C SER A 52 1.64 -4.13 -11.08
N ASP A 53 2.88 -4.09 -11.53
CA ASP A 53 3.70 -5.29 -11.66
C ASP A 53 4.22 -5.82 -10.32
N HIS A 54 4.45 -4.95 -9.34
CA HIS A 54 5.07 -5.34 -8.08
C HIS A 54 4.20 -5.03 -6.86
N MET A 55 4.49 -5.71 -5.77
CA MET A 55 3.97 -5.44 -4.44
C MET A 55 5.12 -5.37 -3.43
N PHE A 56 4.97 -4.53 -2.40
CA PHE A 56 5.84 -4.53 -1.23
C PHE A 56 5.21 -5.37 -0.13
N GLU A 57 6.03 -6.11 0.61
CA GLU A 57 5.62 -6.87 1.78
C GLU A 57 6.68 -6.81 2.87
N ILE A 58 6.22 -6.85 4.14
CA ILE A 58 7.05 -7.02 5.33
C ILE A 58 6.22 -7.75 6.38
N ASP A 59 6.86 -8.64 7.15
CA ASP A 59 6.20 -9.49 8.13
C ASP A 59 6.52 -9.01 9.56
N TYR A 60 5.54 -9.07 10.47
CA TYR A 60 5.72 -8.89 11.91
C TYR A 60 5.73 -10.27 12.57
N ASP A 61 6.84 -10.65 13.18
CA ASP A 61 7.10 -11.99 13.73
C ASP A 61 6.63 -12.17 15.19
N GLY A 62 5.90 -11.20 15.72
CA GLY A 62 5.47 -11.13 17.12
C GLY A 62 6.40 -10.28 18.02
N LYS A 63 7.53 -9.78 17.48
CA LYS A 63 8.49 -8.95 18.18
C LYS A 63 8.95 -7.74 17.36
N GLN A 64 9.18 -7.95 16.06
CA GLN A 64 9.73 -6.94 15.17
C GLN A 64 9.27 -7.14 13.72
N TRP A 65 9.41 -6.11 12.92
CA TRP A 65 9.22 -6.17 11.48
C TRP A 65 10.45 -6.78 10.80
N VAL A 66 10.24 -7.79 9.94
CA VAL A 66 11.30 -8.59 9.30
C VAL A 66 10.99 -8.84 7.82
N ASN A 67 12.01 -9.19 7.05
CA ASN A 67 11.91 -9.63 5.66
C ASN A 67 11.22 -8.62 4.73
N PRO A 68 11.65 -7.33 4.69
CA PRO A 68 11.12 -6.38 3.73
C PRO A 68 11.48 -6.81 2.31
N ARG A 69 10.48 -6.86 1.43
CA ARG A 69 10.68 -7.31 0.04
C ARG A 69 9.74 -6.61 -0.93
N ILE A 70 10.21 -6.42 -2.15
CA ILE A 70 9.40 -6.08 -3.31
C ILE A 70 9.49 -7.26 -4.28
N SER A 71 8.36 -7.76 -4.72
CA SER A 71 8.26 -8.90 -5.62
C SER A 71 7.15 -8.69 -6.65
N PRO A 72 7.16 -9.44 -7.76
CA PRO A 72 6.05 -9.45 -8.69
C PRO A 72 4.74 -9.79 -7.97
N VAL A 73 3.64 -9.16 -8.42
CA VAL A 73 2.32 -9.44 -7.85
C VAL A 73 1.90 -10.87 -8.16
N GLU A 74 1.66 -11.64 -7.12
CA GLU A 74 1.21 -13.04 -7.19
C GLU A 74 0.02 -13.28 -6.27
N LYS A 75 -0.64 -14.43 -6.46
CA LYS A 75 -1.67 -14.91 -5.54
C LYS A 75 -1.03 -15.31 -4.22
N MET A 76 -1.60 -14.83 -3.11
CA MET A 76 -1.17 -15.24 -1.79
C MET A 76 -1.89 -16.52 -1.37
N SER A 77 -1.17 -17.46 -0.77
CA SER A 77 -1.76 -18.58 -0.05
C SER A 77 -2.10 -18.14 1.37
N ILE A 78 -3.35 -18.31 1.78
CA ILE A 78 -3.83 -17.96 3.12
C ILE A 78 -4.45 -19.21 3.73
N HIS A 79 -4.01 -19.55 4.96
CA HIS A 79 -4.57 -20.69 5.69
C HIS A 79 -6.05 -20.45 6.05
N PRO A 80 -6.95 -21.46 5.95
CA PRO A 80 -8.37 -21.29 6.29
C PRO A 80 -8.67 -20.79 7.70
N MET A 81 -7.77 -21.04 8.67
CA MET A 81 -7.88 -20.56 10.05
C MET A 81 -7.23 -19.17 10.25
N ASN A 82 -6.87 -18.44 9.20
CA ASN A 82 -6.28 -17.12 9.32
C ASN A 82 -7.20 -16.15 10.07
N MET A 83 -6.69 -15.51 11.13
CA MET A 83 -7.48 -14.66 12.03
C MET A 83 -8.12 -13.47 11.33
N ALA A 84 -7.50 -12.90 10.31
CA ALA A 84 -8.11 -11.79 9.57
C ALA A 84 -9.40 -12.22 8.84
N LEU A 85 -9.49 -13.48 8.36
CA LEU A 85 -10.69 -14.00 7.72
C LEU A 85 -11.83 -14.21 8.71
N HIS A 86 -11.54 -14.60 9.96
CA HIS A 86 -12.55 -14.92 10.96
C HIS A 86 -12.98 -13.72 11.79
N TYR A 87 -12.06 -12.82 12.12
CA TYR A 87 -12.28 -11.72 13.07
C TYR A 87 -12.12 -10.33 12.48
N GLY A 88 -11.73 -10.23 11.21
CA GLY A 88 -11.64 -8.96 10.50
C GLY A 88 -10.53 -8.04 11.01
N GLN A 89 -9.50 -8.56 11.70
CA GLN A 89 -8.39 -7.75 12.20
C GLN A 89 -7.48 -7.36 11.02
N SER A 90 -7.89 -6.27 10.37
CA SER A 90 -7.25 -5.71 9.18
C SER A 90 -7.51 -4.21 9.11
N ILE A 91 -6.50 -3.46 8.69
CA ILE A 91 -6.57 -2.01 8.47
C ILE A 91 -5.90 -1.66 7.15
N PHE A 92 -6.29 -0.56 6.52
CA PHE A 92 -5.69 -0.12 5.27
C PHE A 92 -5.55 1.39 5.19
N GLU A 93 -4.73 1.84 4.28
CA GLU A 93 -4.64 3.23 3.88
C GLU A 93 -4.94 3.40 2.38
N GLY A 94 -5.08 4.62 1.94
CA GLY A 94 -5.25 4.94 0.53
C GLY A 94 -4.71 6.32 0.23
N MET A 95 -3.77 6.36 -0.71
CA MET A 95 -3.16 7.59 -1.20
C MET A 95 -2.92 7.49 -2.70
N LYS A 96 -2.40 8.54 -3.31
CA LYS A 96 -2.16 8.59 -4.75
C LYS A 96 -0.74 9.06 -5.04
N ALA A 97 -0.15 8.51 -6.09
CA ALA A 97 0.97 9.10 -6.78
C ALA A 97 0.49 9.69 -8.10
N SER A 98 0.92 10.91 -8.39
CA SER A 98 0.67 11.61 -9.66
C SER A 98 1.98 11.91 -10.36
N ARG A 99 1.93 12.41 -11.59
CA ARG A 99 3.11 12.91 -12.30
C ARG A 99 3.14 14.43 -12.30
N SER A 100 4.31 15.00 -12.09
CA SER A 100 4.58 16.41 -12.39
C SER A 100 4.64 16.63 -13.90
N LYS A 101 4.74 17.89 -14.34
CA LYS A 101 4.85 18.26 -15.76
C LYS A 101 6.09 17.67 -16.43
N ASP A 102 7.17 17.48 -15.71
CA ASP A 102 8.43 16.87 -16.19
C ASP A 102 8.44 15.34 -16.08
N GLY A 103 7.34 14.73 -15.63
CA GLY A 103 7.17 13.28 -15.53
C GLY A 103 7.61 12.67 -14.20
N THR A 104 8.13 13.46 -13.25
CA THR A 104 8.56 12.96 -11.94
C THR A 104 7.37 12.49 -11.10
N PRO A 105 7.42 11.30 -10.46
CA PRO A 105 6.40 10.87 -9.51
C PRO A 105 6.29 11.82 -8.31
N LEU A 106 5.06 12.19 -7.98
CA LEU A 106 4.74 13.05 -6.84
C LEU A 106 3.87 12.31 -5.83
N LEU A 107 4.27 12.37 -4.56
CA LEU A 107 3.52 11.88 -3.41
C LEU A 107 3.11 13.07 -2.54
N PHE A 108 1.88 13.06 -2.06
CA PHE A 108 1.39 14.12 -1.19
C PHE A 108 1.27 13.64 0.25
N ARG A 109 2.15 14.13 1.12
CA ARG A 109 2.16 13.93 2.58
C ARG A 109 2.06 12.47 3.03
N PRO A 110 2.92 11.54 2.54
CA PRO A 110 2.89 10.14 2.92
C PRO A 110 3.04 9.93 4.44
N GLU A 111 3.72 10.82 5.15
CA GLU A 111 3.92 10.79 6.59
C GLU A 111 2.59 10.89 7.36
N LEU A 112 1.61 11.64 6.86
CA LEU A 112 0.30 11.73 7.49
C LEU A 112 -0.53 10.45 7.32
N HIS A 113 -0.31 9.73 6.22
CA HIS A 113 -0.92 8.42 6.03
C HIS A 113 -0.28 7.37 6.95
N ALA A 114 1.04 7.42 7.16
CA ALA A 114 1.73 6.58 8.14
C ALA A 114 1.15 6.78 9.56
N LYS A 115 1.02 8.03 9.99
CA LYS A 115 0.42 8.37 11.29
C LYS A 115 -1.00 7.87 11.44
N ARG A 116 -1.85 8.02 10.41
CA ARG A 116 -3.23 7.53 10.45
C ARG A 116 -3.31 6.01 10.44
N MET A 117 -2.42 5.33 9.70
CA MET A 117 -2.29 3.88 9.75
C MET A 117 -1.97 3.40 11.16
N ASN A 118 -1.01 4.04 11.84
CA ASN A 118 -0.62 3.69 13.20
C ASN A 118 -1.74 4.01 14.22
N ALA A 119 -2.45 5.13 14.08
CA ALA A 119 -3.64 5.39 14.90
C ALA A 119 -4.70 4.30 14.74
N SER A 120 -4.93 3.81 13.51
CA SER A 120 -5.82 2.67 13.26
C SER A 120 -5.26 1.37 13.87
N ALA A 121 -3.95 1.12 13.77
CA ALA A 121 -3.30 -0.06 14.34
C ALA A 121 -3.48 -0.11 15.86
N VAL A 122 -3.18 0.98 16.55
CA VAL A 122 -3.38 1.09 18.02
C VAL A 122 -4.84 0.82 18.40
N ARG A 123 -5.80 1.42 17.67
CA ARG A 123 -7.24 1.22 17.94
C ARG A 123 -7.68 -0.23 17.75
N MET A 124 -7.07 -0.95 16.83
CA MET A 124 -7.36 -2.34 16.50
C MET A 124 -6.47 -3.36 17.22
N CYS A 125 -5.67 -2.93 18.21
CA CYS A 125 -4.71 -3.77 18.96
C CYS A 125 -3.73 -4.49 18.02
N MET A 126 -3.24 -3.79 17.00
CA MET A 126 -2.25 -4.26 16.04
C MET A 126 -0.91 -3.53 16.28
N PRO A 127 0.23 -4.11 15.88
CA PRO A 127 1.52 -3.43 16.00
C PRO A 127 1.57 -2.19 15.08
N GLU A 128 2.23 -1.14 15.54
CA GLU A 128 2.53 0.01 14.70
C GLU A 128 3.61 -0.36 13.68
N ILE A 129 3.48 0.14 12.44
CA ILE A 129 4.57 0.12 11.49
C ILE A 129 5.41 1.40 11.65
N PRO A 130 6.74 1.31 11.81
CA PRO A 130 7.58 2.51 11.87
C PRO A 130 7.32 3.44 10.68
N GLU A 131 7.12 4.74 10.95
CA GLU A 131 6.74 5.72 9.92
C GLU A 131 7.78 5.81 8.80
N ASP A 132 9.06 5.65 9.11
CA ASP A 132 10.15 5.62 8.14
C ASP A 132 10.03 4.40 7.20
N ILE A 133 9.73 3.20 7.74
CA ILE A 133 9.49 2.00 6.92
C ILE A 133 8.30 2.23 5.98
N PHE A 134 7.18 2.76 6.49
CA PHE A 134 6.00 3.03 5.68
C PHE A 134 6.32 3.97 4.52
N VAL A 135 6.97 5.10 4.80
CA VAL A 135 7.30 6.12 3.80
C VAL A 135 8.33 5.60 2.79
N GLU A 136 9.38 4.94 3.26
CA GLU A 136 10.42 4.38 2.39
C GLU A 136 9.87 3.28 1.48
N ALA A 137 8.98 2.41 2.00
CA ALA A 137 8.32 1.37 1.20
C ALA A 137 7.46 1.97 0.07
N ILE A 138 6.71 3.04 0.36
CA ILE A 138 5.92 3.74 -0.67
C ILE A 138 6.83 4.35 -1.74
N HIS A 139 7.91 5.01 -1.36
CA HIS A 139 8.86 5.55 -2.33
C HIS A 139 9.48 4.46 -3.20
N ALA A 140 9.86 3.33 -2.60
CA ALA A 140 10.45 2.21 -3.30
C ALA A 140 9.50 1.60 -4.34
N ILE A 141 8.29 1.24 -3.93
CA ILE A 141 7.33 0.61 -4.86
C ILE A 141 6.87 1.56 -5.97
N VAL A 142 6.64 2.84 -5.64
CA VAL A 142 6.29 3.86 -6.64
C VAL A 142 7.44 4.10 -7.62
N GLY A 143 8.69 4.08 -7.14
CA GLY A 143 9.86 4.23 -7.98
C GLY A 143 10.04 3.07 -8.96
N ILE A 144 9.81 1.83 -8.52
CA ILE A 144 9.91 0.63 -9.36
C ILE A 144 8.78 0.62 -10.42
N ASP A 145 7.56 0.88 -10.01
CA ASP A 145 6.36 0.85 -10.86
C ASP A 145 5.98 2.23 -11.43
N GLN A 146 6.93 3.18 -11.54
CA GLN A 146 6.62 4.55 -11.96
C GLN A 146 5.93 4.64 -13.34
N GLU A 147 6.18 3.69 -14.25
CA GLU A 147 5.53 3.69 -15.57
C GLU A 147 4.03 3.35 -15.50
N TRP A 148 3.58 2.79 -14.37
CA TRP A 148 2.16 2.54 -14.09
C TRP A 148 1.40 3.80 -13.65
N ILE A 149 2.08 4.94 -13.39
CA ILE A 149 1.41 6.21 -13.12
C ILE A 149 0.87 6.76 -14.45
N PRO A 150 -0.46 6.87 -14.63
CA PRO A 150 -1.05 7.34 -15.88
C PRO A 150 -0.57 8.76 -16.23
N LYS A 151 -0.39 9.03 -17.53
CA LYS A 151 -0.03 10.37 -18.05
C LYS A 151 -1.26 11.22 -18.39
N ILE A 152 -2.46 10.72 -18.09
CA ILE A 152 -3.75 11.35 -18.42
C ILE A 152 -4.16 12.26 -17.27
N GLU A 153 -4.58 13.47 -17.57
CA GLU A 153 -5.07 14.43 -16.59
C GLU A 153 -6.25 13.86 -15.78
N GLY A 154 -6.24 14.10 -14.46
CA GLY A 154 -7.25 13.55 -13.54
C GLY A 154 -7.04 12.10 -13.14
N SER A 155 -6.06 11.41 -13.75
CA SER A 155 -5.69 10.04 -13.41
C SER A 155 -4.50 10.02 -12.45
N ALA A 156 -4.31 8.88 -11.77
CA ALA A 156 -3.22 8.68 -10.81
C ALA A 156 -2.91 7.20 -10.62
N MET A 157 -1.81 6.88 -9.97
CA MET A 157 -1.60 5.58 -9.36
C MET A 157 -2.18 5.61 -7.96
N TYR A 158 -3.19 4.79 -7.68
CA TYR A 158 -3.72 4.57 -6.34
C TYR A 158 -2.81 3.60 -5.59
N ILE A 159 -2.40 3.97 -4.39
CA ILE A 159 -1.53 3.18 -3.52
C ILE A 159 -2.38 2.68 -2.36
N ARG A 160 -2.37 1.37 -2.11
CA ARG A 160 -3.13 0.68 -1.07
C ARG A 160 -2.18 -0.01 -0.09
N PRO A 161 -1.73 0.67 0.97
CA PRO A 161 -1.17 0.00 2.14
C PRO A 161 -2.26 -0.80 2.85
N LEU A 162 -1.94 -2.03 3.25
CA LEU A 162 -2.82 -2.96 3.94
C LEU A 162 -2.04 -3.68 5.02
N MET A 163 -2.57 -3.78 6.23
CA MET A 163 -2.04 -4.61 7.31
C MET A 163 -3.12 -5.56 7.79
N PHE A 164 -2.79 -6.83 7.97
CA PHE A 164 -3.75 -7.83 8.44
C PHE A 164 -3.09 -8.89 9.32
N ALA A 165 -3.87 -9.49 10.19
CA ALA A 165 -3.48 -10.58 11.07
C ALA A 165 -3.11 -11.84 10.28
N THR A 166 -2.07 -12.56 10.73
CA THR A 166 -1.58 -13.76 10.03
C THR A 166 -1.59 -15.03 10.88
N ASP A 167 -1.93 -14.98 12.17
CA ASP A 167 -2.05 -16.19 12.98
C ASP A 167 -3.07 -17.16 12.39
N GLU A 168 -2.74 -18.45 12.44
CA GLU A 168 -3.54 -19.57 11.93
C GLU A 168 -4.29 -20.24 13.08
N MET A 169 -5.25 -19.53 13.68
CA MET A 169 -6.05 -20.06 14.78
C MET A 169 -7.46 -19.46 14.81
N VAL A 170 -8.39 -20.22 15.40
CA VAL A 170 -9.72 -19.75 15.74
C VAL A 170 -9.77 -19.54 17.26
N GLY A 171 -9.83 -18.26 17.68
CA GLY A 171 -9.84 -17.89 19.10
C GLY A 171 -9.94 -16.39 19.27
N VAL A 172 -10.52 -15.93 20.38
CA VAL A 172 -10.78 -14.52 20.66
C VAL A 172 -9.58 -13.89 21.35
N LYS A 173 -8.62 -13.43 20.55
CA LYS A 173 -7.47 -12.62 20.99
C LYS A 173 -7.00 -11.72 19.83
N ALA A 174 -6.15 -10.75 20.09
CA ALA A 174 -5.37 -10.12 19.03
C ALA A 174 -4.35 -11.12 18.46
N SER A 175 -4.07 -11.04 17.17
CA SER A 175 -3.03 -11.85 16.54
C SER A 175 -1.65 -11.52 17.09
N ASP A 176 -0.75 -12.49 17.13
CA ASP A 176 0.65 -12.26 17.49
C ASP A 176 1.47 -11.87 16.25
N THR A 177 1.06 -12.29 15.06
CA THR A 177 1.79 -12.04 13.82
C THR A 177 0.93 -11.28 12.80
N TYR A 178 1.59 -10.47 11.97
CA TYR A 178 0.93 -9.62 10.97
C TYR A 178 1.74 -9.53 9.69
N LYS A 179 1.05 -9.21 8.60
CA LYS A 179 1.67 -8.82 7.35
C LYS A 179 1.26 -7.39 7.00
N PHE A 180 2.24 -6.56 6.66
CA PHE A 180 2.01 -5.28 6.01
C PHE A 180 2.42 -5.38 4.55
N MET A 181 1.56 -4.91 3.65
CA MET A 181 1.81 -4.94 2.21
C MET A 181 1.33 -3.66 1.55
N ILE A 182 1.92 -3.34 0.40
CA ILE A 182 1.50 -2.22 -0.45
C ILE A 182 1.29 -2.75 -1.86
N ILE A 183 0.12 -2.47 -2.43
CA ILE A 183 -0.18 -2.69 -3.84
C ILE A 183 -0.51 -1.36 -4.52
N CYS A 184 -0.22 -1.26 -5.82
CA CYS A 184 -0.45 -0.08 -6.61
C CYS A 184 -1.37 -0.38 -7.80
N LEU A 185 -2.25 0.56 -8.11
CA LEU A 185 -3.27 0.41 -9.16
C LEU A 185 -3.37 1.69 -9.98
N PRO A 186 -3.24 1.65 -11.31
CA PRO A 186 -3.56 2.80 -12.14
C PRO A 186 -5.07 3.06 -12.09
N VAL A 187 -5.45 4.32 -11.88
CA VAL A 187 -6.86 4.72 -11.76
C VAL A 187 -7.14 5.98 -12.56
N GLY A 188 -8.30 6.01 -13.21
CA GLY A 188 -8.88 7.21 -13.77
C GLY A 188 -9.67 8.01 -12.73
N PRO A 189 -10.44 9.03 -13.16
CA PRO A 189 -11.36 9.75 -12.30
C PRO A 189 -12.33 8.79 -11.60
N TYR A 190 -12.46 8.91 -10.28
CA TYR A 190 -13.32 8.00 -9.49
C TYR A 190 -14.79 8.14 -9.88
N TYR A 191 -15.26 9.38 -10.08
CA TYR A 191 -16.58 9.69 -10.58
C TYR A 191 -16.47 10.47 -11.90
N PRO A 192 -16.87 9.89 -13.03
CA PRO A 192 -16.79 10.56 -14.33
C PRO A 192 -17.85 11.68 -14.50
N LYS A 193 -18.84 11.72 -13.61
CA LYS A 193 -19.92 12.72 -13.59
C LYS A 193 -20.42 12.94 -12.17
N PRO A 194 -21.17 14.04 -11.90
CA PRO A 194 -21.82 14.28 -10.60
C PRO A 194 -22.68 13.10 -10.17
N ILE A 195 -22.63 12.75 -8.89
CA ILE A 195 -23.40 11.66 -8.29
C ILE A 195 -24.52 12.21 -7.41
N LYS A 196 -25.59 11.42 -7.26
CA LYS A 196 -26.64 11.68 -6.27
C LYS A 196 -26.28 10.96 -4.97
N LEU A 197 -26.46 11.64 -3.84
CA LEU A 197 -26.25 11.07 -2.50
C LEU A 197 -27.60 10.90 -1.81
N LEU A 198 -27.77 9.74 -1.17
CA LEU A 198 -28.88 9.49 -0.25
C LEU A 198 -28.40 9.75 1.17
N VAL A 199 -29.14 10.58 1.91
CA VAL A 199 -28.93 10.72 3.36
C VAL A 199 -29.64 9.56 4.06
N GLU A 200 -28.90 8.72 4.75
CA GLU A 200 -29.42 7.58 5.52
C GLU A 200 -29.55 7.96 7.00
N PRO A 201 -30.78 8.11 7.54
CA PRO A 201 -30.98 8.55 8.91
C PRO A 201 -31.01 7.44 9.95
N HIS A 202 -31.10 6.17 9.55
CA HIS A 202 -31.32 5.04 10.47
C HIS A 202 -30.04 4.21 10.67
N TYR A 203 -29.29 3.94 9.58
CA TYR A 203 -28.10 3.12 9.66
C TYR A 203 -26.85 3.98 9.79
N ILE A 204 -26.07 3.77 10.83
CA ILE A 204 -24.84 4.53 11.10
C ILE A 204 -23.62 3.64 10.83
N ARG A 205 -22.61 4.20 10.15
CA ARG A 205 -21.35 3.51 9.91
C ARG A 205 -20.47 3.41 11.16
N ALA A 206 -20.51 4.43 12.00
CA ALA A 206 -19.65 4.54 13.19
C ALA A 206 -20.47 4.97 14.39
N ALA A 207 -20.46 4.17 15.45
CA ALA A 207 -21.09 4.48 16.73
C ALA A 207 -20.07 5.04 17.74
N GLN A 208 -20.56 5.81 18.72
CA GLN A 208 -19.75 6.28 19.82
C GLN A 208 -19.11 5.09 20.58
N GLY A 209 -17.81 5.15 20.85
CA GLY A 209 -17.06 4.07 21.50
C GLY A 209 -16.75 2.87 20.59
N GLY A 210 -17.23 2.86 19.36
CA GLY A 210 -16.92 1.84 18.35
C GLY A 210 -15.54 2.01 17.72
N VAL A 211 -15.28 1.24 16.65
CA VAL A 211 -14.00 1.26 15.91
C VAL A 211 -14.07 2.08 14.61
N GLY A 212 -15.07 2.93 14.46
CA GLY A 212 -15.32 3.66 13.23
C GLY A 212 -14.24 4.68 12.82
N GLU A 213 -13.35 5.05 13.74
CA GLU A 213 -12.17 5.89 13.47
C GLU A 213 -11.02 5.11 12.81
N ALA A 214 -10.94 3.80 13.07
CA ALA A 214 -9.96 2.93 12.42
C ALA A 214 -10.33 2.74 10.94
N LYS A 215 -9.32 2.82 10.09
CA LYS A 215 -9.52 2.73 8.65
C LYS A 215 -9.16 1.35 8.12
#